data_e7f8b4474937a2162b03041c9c28fd64
#
_entry.id   e7f8b4474937a2162b03041c9c28fd64
#
_cell.length_a   1.000
_cell.length_b   1.000
_cell.length_c   1.000
_cell.angle_alpha   90.00
_cell.angle_beta   90.00
_cell.angle_gamma   90.00
#
_symmetry.space_group_name_H-M   'P 1'
#
loop_
_entity.id
_entity.type
_entity.pdbx_description
1 polymer ?
#
loop_
_entity_poly.entity_id
_entity_poly.type
_entity_poly.pdbx_seq_one_letter_code
_entity_poly.pdbx_strand_id
1 'polypeptide(L)' 'MKEYEVIRKSDNETIDIVFGYSKGDAFKRSGYEPENYDLVGGWYAD' A
#
# COMPACT_ATOMS: atom_id res chain seq x y z
N MET A 1 4.20 -6.98 -10.92
CA MET A 1 3.78 -6.48 -9.59
C MET A 1 2.66 -5.49 -9.72
N LYS A 2 1.89 -5.32 -8.66
CA LYS A 2 0.84 -4.33 -8.61
C LYS A 2 1.32 -3.11 -7.83
N GLU A 3 0.81 -1.95 -8.20
CA GLU A 3 1.09 -0.69 -7.53
C GLU A 3 -0.03 -0.37 -6.56
N TYR A 4 0.32 0.08 -5.37
CA TYR A 4 -0.65 0.47 -4.34
C TYR A 4 -0.28 1.83 -3.77
N GLU A 5 -1.29 2.63 -3.47
CA GLU A 5 -1.11 3.89 -2.75
C GLU A 5 -1.29 3.62 -1.26
N VAL A 6 -0.37 4.14 -0.46
CA VAL A 6 -0.42 4.01 1.00
C VAL A 6 -1.22 5.18 1.57
N ILE A 7 -2.31 4.86 2.26
CA ILE A 7 -3.18 5.84 2.90
C ILE A 7 -2.96 5.77 4.40
N ARG A 8 -2.62 6.88 5.01
CA ARG A 8 -2.51 6.96 6.45
C ARG A 8 -3.90 7.07 7.07
N LYS A 9 -4.26 6.13 7.94
CA LYS A 9 -5.62 6.04 8.49
C LYS A 9 -6.01 7.21 9.38
N SER A 10 -5.03 7.85 10.01
CA SER A 10 -5.32 8.96 10.92
C SER A 10 -5.96 10.16 10.25
N ASP A 11 -5.64 10.41 8.99
CA ASP A 11 -6.14 11.57 8.23
C ASP A 11 -6.53 11.26 6.79
N ASN A 12 -6.48 9.98 6.38
CA ASN A 12 -6.78 9.51 5.04
C ASN A 12 -5.89 10.14 3.96
N GLU A 13 -4.67 10.48 4.32
CA GLU A 13 -3.73 11.09 3.39
C GLU A 13 -2.90 10.03 2.66
N THR A 14 -2.74 10.19 1.34
CA THR A 14 -1.84 9.34 0.56
C THR A 14 -0.42 9.80 0.82
N ILE A 15 0.40 8.94 1.38
CA ILE A 15 1.76 9.30 1.80
C ILE A 15 2.86 8.61 1.00
N ASP A 16 2.54 7.55 0.25
CA ASP A 16 3.57 6.78 -0.44
C ASP A 16 2.94 5.90 -1.51
N ILE A 17 3.81 5.35 -2.36
CA ILE A 17 3.45 4.36 -3.38
C ILE A 17 4.33 3.13 -3.12
N VAL A 18 3.71 1.96 -3.06
CA VAL A 18 4.42 0.69 -2.82
C VAL A 18 4.02 -0.34 -3.85
N PHE A 19 4.81 -1.39 -3.96
CA PHE A 19 4.61 -2.44 -4.95
C PHE A 19 4.58 -3.81 -4.29
N GLY A 20 3.78 -4.71 -4.84
CA GLY A 20 3.71 -6.08 -4.37
C GLY A 20 2.85 -6.92 -5.30
N TYR A 21 2.88 -8.23 -5.12
CA TYR A 21 2.06 -9.16 -5.91
C TYR A 21 0.60 -9.17 -5.44
N SER A 22 0.38 -8.79 -4.20
CA SER A 22 -0.94 -8.66 -3.59
C SER A 22 -0.87 -7.56 -2.54
N LYS A 23 -2.02 -7.17 -2.01
CA LYS A 23 -2.08 -6.18 -0.93
C LYS A 23 -1.25 -6.65 0.28
N GLY A 24 -1.41 -7.92 0.70
CA GLY A 24 -0.65 -8.49 1.81
C GLY A 24 0.85 -8.52 1.53
N ASP A 25 1.23 -8.85 0.30
CA ASP A 25 2.63 -8.85 -0.09
C ASP A 25 3.21 -7.44 -0.07
N ALA A 26 2.45 -6.45 -0.54
CA ALA A 26 2.88 -5.05 -0.53
C ALA A 26 3.08 -4.53 0.90
N PHE A 27 2.20 -4.88 1.84
CA PHE A 27 2.37 -4.55 3.25
C PHE A 27 3.66 -5.17 3.80
N LYS A 28 3.89 -6.43 3.50
CA LYS A 28 5.05 -7.15 3.98
C LYS A 28 6.35 -6.56 3.46
N ARG A 29 6.39 -6.21 2.18
CA ARG A 29 7.57 -5.65 1.54
C ARG A 29 7.86 -4.22 2.00
N SER A 30 6.82 -3.43 2.20
CA SER A 30 6.96 -2.02 2.54
C SER A 30 7.23 -1.77 4.02
N GLY A 31 6.82 -2.69 4.89
CA GLY A 31 6.95 -2.54 6.32
C GLY A 31 5.87 -1.67 6.97
N TYR A 32 4.89 -1.21 6.22
CA TYR A 32 3.77 -0.46 6.79
C TYR A 32 2.86 -1.41 7.56
N GLU A 33 2.33 -0.96 8.68
CA GLU A 33 1.44 -1.76 9.51
C GLU A 33 -0.01 -1.61 9.05
N PRO A 34 -0.72 -2.72 8.76
CA PRO A 34 -2.13 -2.65 8.33
C PRO A 34 -3.06 -1.98 9.31
N GLU A 35 -2.67 -1.92 10.58
CA GLU A 35 -3.45 -1.30 11.64
C GLU A 35 -3.47 0.24 11.51
N ASN A 36 -2.39 0.83 10.98
CA ASN A 36 -2.24 2.29 10.87
C ASN A 36 -2.34 2.81 9.44
N TYR A 37 -2.19 1.92 8.45
CA TYR A 37 -2.15 2.29 7.04
C TYR A 37 -3.05 1.38 6.23
N ASP A 38 -3.57 1.92 5.13
CA ASP A 38 -4.33 1.14 4.17
C ASP A 38 -3.64 1.20 2.82
N LEU A 39 -3.91 0.21 1.99
CA LEU A 39 -3.41 0.18 0.62
C LEU A 39 -4.59 0.16 -0.33
N VAL A 40 -4.59 1.07 -1.29
CA VAL A 40 -5.62 1.14 -2.32
C VAL A 40 -4.98 1.05 -3.70
N GLY A 41 -5.76 0.59 -4.66
CA GLY A 41 -5.30 0.47 -6.03
C GLY A 41 -5.22 -0.97 -6.46
N GLY A 42 -4.01 -1.48 -6.60
CA GLY A 42 -3.79 -2.81 -7.14
C GLY A 42 -3.74 -2.80 -8.65
N TRP A 43 -3.22 -1.72 -9.23
CA TRP A 43 -2.99 -1.61 -10.66
C TRP A 43 -1.70 -2.33 -11.03
N TYR A 44 -1.66 -2.90 -12.23
CA TYR A 44 -0.42 -3.48 -12.73
C TYR A 44 0.53 -2.36 -13.12
N ALA A 45 1.74 -2.42 -12.56
CA ALA A 45 2.79 -1.45 -12.83
C ALA A 45 3.93 -2.15 -13.56
N ASP A 46 4.02 -1.91 -14.83
CA ASP A 46 5.12 -2.46 -15.66
C ASP A 46 6.04 -1.37 -16.11
#